data_8aa3ac2d8400fccb4a8509d6de129d2f
#
_entry.id   8aa3ac2d8400fccb4a8509d6de129d2f
#
_cell.length_a   1.000
_cell.length_b   1.000
_cell.length_c   1.000
_cell.angle_alpha   90.00
_cell.angle_beta   90.00
_cell.angle_gamma   90.00
#
_symmetry.space_group_name_H-M   'P 1'
#
loop_
_entity.id
_entity.type
_entity.pdbx_description
1 polymer ?
#
loop_
_entity_poly.entity_id
_entity_poly.type
_entity_poly.pdbx_seq_one_letter_code
_entity_poly.pdbx_strand_id
1 'polypeptide(L)' 'MVMALVLIKLGTGEYLSLAKSAKEEIAKIKGVAKVYAVFGRYDLVAQVEAPTLEELSRIITDKIRAIAGVVTTESLIVGF' A
#
# COMPACT_ATOMS: atom_id res chain seq x y z
N MET A 1 16.58 2.21 -8.90
CA MET A 1 15.42 1.71 -8.17
C MET A 1 14.67 2.89 -7.57
N VAL A 2 13.39 2.95 -7.77
CA VAL A 2 12.54 4.01 -7.22
C VAL A 2 11.71 3.41 -6.08
N MET A 3 11.55 4.15 -4.99
CA MET A 3 10.83 3.66 -3.83
C MET A 3 9.76 4.66 -3.40
N ALA A 4 8.65 4.15 -2.90
CA ALA A 4 7.61 4.96 -2.32
C ALA A 4 7.13 4.36 -1.00
N LEU A 5 6.67 5.23 -0.12
CA LEU A 5 5.90 4.83 1.03
C LEU A 5 4.45 5.14 0.69
N VAL A 6 3.64 4.12 0.64
CA VAL A 6 2.24 4.25 0.25
C VAL A 6 1.37 4.17 1.50
N LEU A 7 0.69 5.27 1.79
CA LEU A 7 -0.22 5.36 2.93
C LEU A 7 -1.59 4.92 2.46
N ILE A 8 -2.17 3.94 3.15
CA ILE A 8 -3.38 3.29 2.68
C ILE A 8 -4.50 3.46 3.71
N LYS A 9 -5.64 3.97 3.25
CA LYS A 9 -6.84 4.10 4.08
C LYS A 9 -7.79 2.98 3.72
N LEU A 10 -8.24 2.25 4.73
CA LEU A 10 -9.20 1.16 4.56
C LEU A 10 -10.61 1.65 4.86
N GLY A 11 -11.59 0.95 4.33
CA GLY A 11 -12.98 1.25 4.58
C GLY A 11 -13.39 0.88 6.00
N THR A 12 -14.61 1.28 6.37
CA THR A 12 -15.17 0.98 7.68
C THR A 12 -15.60 -0.48 7.76
N GLY A 13 -15.75 -0.99 8.98
CA GLY A 13 -16.17 -2.36 9.22
C GLY A 13 -15.36 -2.96 10.34
N GLU A 14 -15.16 -4.27 10.32
CA GLU A 14 -14.37 -4.94 11.32
C GLU A 14 -12.89 -4.65 11.05
N TYR A 15 -12.43 -3.56 11.63
CA TYR A 15 -11.11 -3.03 11.37
C TYR A 15 -9.98 -4.05 11.40
N LEU A 16 -9.90 -4.83 12.47
CA LEU A 16 -8.77 -5.76 12.62
C LEU A 16 -8.77 -6.85 11.56
N SER A 17 -9.93 -7.40 11.22
CA SER A 17 -10.02 -8.42 10.18
C SER A 17 -9.69 -7.85 8.82
N LEU A 18 -10.22 -6.66 8.51
CA LEU A 18 -9.97 -6.02 7.23
C LEU A 18 -8.51 -5.62 7.09
N ALA A 19 -7.93 -5.04 8.13
CA ALA A 19 -6.53 -4.62 8.09
C ALA A 19 -5.60 -5.81 7.92
N LYS A 20 -5.86 -6.91 8.62
CA LYS A 20 -5.04 -8.10 8.50
C LYS A 20 -5.13 -8.71 7.11
N SER A 21 -6.33 -8.84 6.58
CA SER A 21 -6.55 -9.39 5.25
C SER A 21 -5.91 -8.53 4.16
N ALA A 22 -6.14 -7.22 4.21
CA ALA A 22 -5.56 -6.30 3.24
C ALA A 22 -4.03 -6.30 3.31
N LYS A 23 -3.49 -6.31 4.53
CA LYS A 23 -2.04 -6.34 4.71
C LYS A 23 -1.43 -7.59 4.07
N GLU A 24 -2.04 -8.75 4.28
CA GLU A 24 -1.55 -9.99 3.71
C GLU A 24 -1.60 -9.97 2.18
N GLU A 25 -2.69 -9.46 1.61
CA GLU A 25 -2.84 -9.39 0.15
C GLU A 25 -1.86 -8.40 -0.47
N ILE A 26 -1.67 -7.25 0.15
CA ILE A 26 -0.74 -6.24 -0.35
C ILE A 26 0.69 -6.77 -0.29
N ALA A 27 1.04 -7.49 0.78
CA ALA A 27 2.38 -8.03 0.94
C ALA A 27 2.76 -9.04 -0.15
N LYS A 28 1.78 -9.65 -0.81
CA LYS A 28 2.03 -10.60 -1.89
C LYS A 28 2.31 -9.94 -3.23
N ILE A 29 2.07 -8.66 -3.35
CA ILE A 29 2.26 -7.94 -4.62
C ILE A 29 3.74 -7.81 -4.92
N LYS A 30 4.15 -8.17 -6.14
CA LYS A 30 5.54 -8.00 -6.55
C LYS A 30 5.91 -6.53 -6.52
N GLY A 31 7.00 -6.20 -5.85
CA GLY A 31 7.44 -4.83 -5.67
C GLY A 31 7.17 -4.28 -4.28
N VAL A 32 6.29 -4.92 -3.52
CA VAL A 32 6.03 -4.52 -2.14
C VAL A 32 7.06 -5.20 -1.24
N ALA A 33 7.89 -4.39 -0.60
CA ALA A 33 8.94 -4.90 0.28
C ALA A 33 8.44 -5.17 1.69
N LYS A 34 7.64 -4.27 2.23
CA LYS A 34 7.11 -4.39 3.59
C LYS A 34 5.76 -3.71 3.69
N VAL A 35 4.92 -4.20 4.59
CA VAL A 35 3.63 -3.58 4.91
C VAL A 35 3.49 -3.52 6.42
N TYR A 36 3.10 -2.37 6.93
CA TYR A 36 2.87 -2.16 8.36
C TYR A 36 1.42 -1.75 8.59
N ALA A 37 0.82 -2.28 9.65
CA ALA A 37 -0.44 -1.75 10.13
C ALA A 37 -0.10 -0.61 11.09
N VAL A 38 -0.77 0.52 10.95
CA VAL A 38 -0.49 1.71 11.72
C VAL A 38 -1.78 2.29 12.29
N PHE A 39 -1.66 3.18 13.25
CA PHE A 39 -2.80 3.90 13.80
C PHE A 39 -2.64 5.37 13.50
N GLY A 40 -3.75 6.02 13.18
CA GLY A 40 -3.74 7.43 12.89
C GLY A 40 -4.61 7.72 11.67
N ARG A 41 -4.15 8.65 10.84
CA ARG A 41 -4.89 9.07 9.66
C ARG A 41 -5.03 7.95 8.63
N TYR A 42 -4.07 7.05 8.58
CA TYR A 42 -4.07 5.92 7.67
C TYR A 42 -4.02 4.62 8.44
N ASP A 43 -4.31 3.52 7.75
CA ASP A 43 -4.42 2.21 8.40
C ASP A 43 -3.25 1.30 8.07
N LEU A 44 -2.67 1.43 6.88
CA LEU A 44 -1.51 0.64 6.47
C LEU A 44 -0.49 1.54 5.82
N VAL A 45 0.78 1.13 5.91
CA VAL A 45 1.87 1.76 5.18
C VAL A 45 2.63 0.67 4.46
N ALA A 46 2.78 0.80 3.15
CA ALA A 46 3.52 -0.16 2.34
C ALA A 46 4.76 0.50 1.75
N GLN A 47 5.89 -0.22 1.85
CA GLN A 47 7.11 0.19 1.17
C GLN A 47 7.14 -0.52 -0.17
N VAL A 48 7.11 0.25 -1.26
CA VAL A 48 7.01 -0.27 -2.61
C VAL A 48 8.23 0.16 -3.41
N GLU A 49 8.81 -0.77 -4.16
CA GLU A 49 10.00 -0.52 -4.96
C GLU A 49 9.80 -1.02 -6.38
N ALA A 50 10.32 -0.28 -7.34
CA ALA A 50 10.25 -0.66 -8.75
C ALA A 50 11.45 -0.07 -9.51
N PRO A 51 11.80 -0.65 -10.67
CA PRO A 51 12.92 -0.14 -11.46
C PRO A 51 12.69 1.29 -11.97
N THR A 52 11.44 1.64 -12.28
CA THR A 52 11.10 2.95 -12.84
C THR A 52 9.89 3.54 -12.11
N LEU A 53 9.74 4.85 -12.23
CA LEU A 53 8.58 5.54 -11.66
C LEU A 53 7.28 5.06 -12.31
N GLU A 54 7.31 4.77 -13.60
CA GLU A 54 6.15 4.27 -14.31
C GLU A 54 5.67 2.94 -13.75
N GLU A 55 6.59 2.01 -13.51
CA GLU A 55 6.23 0.72 -12.92
C GLU A 55 5.77 0.86 -11.48
N LEU A 56 6.40 1.77 -10.72
CA LEU A 56 6.00 2.06 -9.36
C LEU A 56 4.54 2.54 -9.34
N SER A 57 4.21 3.49 -10.21
CA SER A 57 2.86 4.02 -10.32
C SER A 57 1.85 2.93 -10.68
N ARG A 58 2.24 2.02 -11.56
CA ARG A 58 1.36 0.93 -11.98
C ARG A 58 1.07 -0.03 -10.83
N ILE A 59 2.09 -0.35 -10.03
CA ILE A 59 1.90 -1.20 -8.85
C ILE A 59 0.89 -0.57 -7.90
N ILE A 60 1.03 0.72 -7.65
CA ILE A 60 0.15 1.43 -6.73
C ILE A 60 -1.27 1.53 -7.28
N THR A 61 -1.40 1.96 -8.53
CA THR A 61 -2.71 2.20 -9.14
C THR A 61 -3.45 0.92 -9.49
N ASP A 62 -2.77 -0.04 -10.10
CA ASP A 62 -3.42 -1.24 -10.62
C ASP A 62 -3.46 -2.40 -9.63
N LYS A 63 -2.53 -2.45 -8.70
CA LYS A 63 -2.42 -3.58 -7.79
C LYS A 63 -2.90 -3.25 -6.38
N ILE A 64 -2.32 -2.21 -5.78
CA ILE A 64 -2.69 -1.87 -4.39
C ILE A 64 -4.11 -1.36 -4.30
N ARG A 65 -4.50 -0.45 -5.18
CA ARG A 65 -5.85 0.12 -5.15
C ARG A 65 -6.93 -0.89 -5.52
N ALA A 66 -6.55 -2.00 -6.13
CA ALA A 66 -7.49 -3.07 -6.47
C ALA A 66 -7.77 -4.02 -5.29
N ILE A 67 -7.01 -3.92 -4.21
CA ILE A 67 -7.21 -4.77 -3.04
C ILE A 67 -8.53 -4.41 -2.36
N ALA A 68 -9.31 -5.44 -2.03
CA ALA A 68 -10.59 -5.24 -1.36
C ALA A 68 -10.41 -4.49 -0.04
N GLY A 69 -11.21 -3.46 0.17
CA GLY A 69 -11.17 -2.66 1.37
C GLY A 69 -10.35 -1.39 1.27
N VAL A 70 -9.50 -1.26 0.24
CA VAL A 70 -8.71 -0.05 0.04
C VAL A 70 -9.61 1.06 -0.49
N VAL A 71 -9.70 2.16 0.25
CA VAL A 71 -10.53 3.31 -0.10
C VAL A 71 -9.71 4.38 -0.81
N THR A 72 -8.61 4.80 -0.19
CA THR A 72 -7.72 5.78 -0.78
C THR A 72 -6.28 5.44 -0.48
N THR A 73 -5.38 5.97 -1.29
CA THR A 73 -3.94 5.84 -1.08
C THR A 73 -3.29 7.19 -1.27
N GLU A 74 -2.20 7.41 -0.54
CA GLU A 74 -1.34 8.58 -0.74
C GLU A 74 0.08 8.06 -0.85
N SER A 75 0.76 8.42 -1.92
CA SER A 75 2.11 7.93 -2.17
C SER A 75 3.14 9.01 -1.91
N LEU A 76 4.13 8.67 -1.10
CA LEU A 76 5.27 9.55 -0.82
C LEU A 76 6.47 8.94 -1.54
N ILE A 77 6.88 9.55 -2.63
CA ILE A 77 8.03 9.06 -3.39
C ILE A 77 9.30 9.46 -2.65
N VAL A 78 10.15 8.48 -2.38
CA VAL A 78 11.38 8.74 -1.64
C VAL A 78 12.40 9.39 -2.57
N GLY A 79 12.84 10.59 -2.21
CA GLY A 79 13.79 11.34 -3.01
C GLY A 79 15.23 10.96 -2.74
N PHE A 80 15.55 10.69 -1.52
CA PHE A 80 16.88 10.27 -1.11
C PHE A 80 16.90 9.74 0.32
#